data_bbfe1be202867a521e02eb5368073498
#
_entry.id   bbfe1be202867a521e02eb5368073498
#
_cell.length_a   1.000
_cell.length_b   1.000
_cell.length_c   1.000
_cell.angle_alpha   90.00
_cell.angle_beta   90.00
_cell.angle_gamma   90.00
#
_symmetry.space_group_name_H-M   'P 1'
#
loop_
_entity.id
_entity.type
_entity.pdbx_description
1 polymer ?
#
loop_
_entity_poly.entity_id
_entity_poly.type
_entity_poly.pdbx_seq_one_letter_code
_entity_poly.pdbx_strand_id
1 'polypeptide(L)'
;MAFFHGIQVSEKQTQIVAPVQVDSAVQVVVGLAPVNMGNLSDPLAPQIAYNYEEAVEKMGMSADHLTYTICESIKLSFATYNVSPLIMINVLDPTKHKQQKTTVSVQLLEGKAQLPEEGVLLPSVQLTQTEEALTVGEDYLLSFEDGKAVIERIEGGKILEDTATLT
;
A
#
# COMPACT_ATOMS: atom_id res chain seq x y z
N MET A 1 25.69 71.74 38.34
CA MET A 1 25.91 70.56 37.55
C MET A 1 25.33 69.39 38.34
N ALA A 2 24.24 68.81 37.86
CA ALA A 2 23.65 67.64 38.49
C ALA A 2 24.31 66.40 37.90
N PHE A 3 25.01 65.61 38.72
CA PHE A 3 25.53 64.33 38.34
C PHE A 3 24.40 63.28 38.42
N PHE A 4 24.07 62.72 37.29
CA PHE A 4 23.16 61.57 37.24
C PHE A 4 23.91 60.34 37.71
N HIS A 5 23.61 59.87 38.90
CA HIS A 5 24.04 58.56 39.41
C HIS A 5 22.88 57.61 39.16
N GLY A 6 22.99 56.81 38.10
CA GLY A 6 21.99 55.78 37.77
C GLY A 6 22.60 54.69 36.87
N ILE A 7 22.22 53.45 37.10
CA ILE A 7 22.53 52.34 36.21
C ILE A 7 21.52 52.43 35.06
N GLN A 8 22.02 52.65 33.85
CA GLN A 8 21.17 52.62 32.64
C GLN A 8 21.19 51.18 32.11
N VAL A 9 20.09 50.47 32.30
CA VAL A 9 19.90 49.13 31.72
C VAL A 9 19.15 49.31 30.41
N SER A 10 19.78 48.97 29.27
CA SER A 10 19.09 48.88 28.01
C SER A 10 18.84 47.40 27.68
N GLU A 11 17.60 46.98 27.67
CA GLU A 11 17.20 45.71 27.12
C GLU A 11 17.30 45.74 25.58
N LYS A 12 18.16 44.93 25.01
CA LYS A 12 18.10 44.63 23.62
C LYS A 12 17.24 43.39 23.44
N GLN A 13 16.20 43.49 22.66
CA GLN A 13 15.45 42.30 22.24
C GLN A 13 16.41 41.32 21.59
N THR A 14 16.60 40.18 22.23
CA THR A 14 17.29 39.06 21.60
C THR A 14 16.36 38.53 20.53
N GLN A 15 16.73 38.74 19.28
CA GLN A 15 16.00 38.19 18.16
C GLN A 15 16.06 36.65 18.31
N ILE A 16 14.96 36.05 18.70
CA ILE A 16 14.82 34.59 18.66
C ILE A 16 14.76 34.25 17.18
N VAL A 17 15.88 33.83 16.64
CA VAL A 17 15.91 33.24 15.30
C VAL A 17 15.15 31.92 15.43
N ALA A 18 14.02 31.81 14.77
CA ALA A 18 13.30 30.55 14.68
C ALA A 18 14.29 29.46 14.23
N PRO A 19 14.34 28.30 14.87
CA PRO A 19 15.22 27.23 14.45
C PRO A 19 14.91 26.91 12.98
N VAL A 20 15.94 26.97 12.16
CA VAL A 20 15.83 26.53 10.76
C VAL A 20 15.60 25.03 10.85
N GLN A 21 14.39 24.59 10.52
CA GLN A 21 14.08 23.19 10.39
C GLN A 21 14.82 22.72 9.13
N VAL A 22 15.97 22.11 9.33
CA VAL A 22 16.71 21.46 8.23
C VAL A 22 16.06 20.10 8.05
N ASP A 23 15.38 19.87 6.93
CA ASP A 23 14.92 18.56 6.49
C ASP A 23 16.15 17.70 6.11
N SER A 24 16.93 17.32 7.12
CA SER A 24 18.25 16.69 6.93
C SER A 24 18.19 15.18 6.83
N ALA A 25 17.01 14.55 6.91
CA ALA A 25 16.91 13.09 6.90
C ALA A 25 15.63 12.63 6.18
N VAL A 26 15.56 12.87 4.87
CA VAL A 26 14.57 12.17 4.04
C VAL A 26 15.06 10.76 3.79
N GLN A 27 14.31 9.77 4.28
CA GLN A 27 14.62 8.37 3.99
C GLN A 27 14.22 8.03 2.56
N VAL A 28 15.09 7.31 1.86
CA VAL A 28 14.81 6.75 0.54
C VAL A 28 15.06 5.26 0.59
N VAL A 29 14.07 4.48 0.19
CA VAL A 29 14.17 3.03 0.04
C VAL A 29 13.95 2.63 -1.40
N VAL A 30 14.80 1.74 -1.91
CA VAL A 30 14.68 1.12 -3.23
C VAL A 30 14.56 -0.38 -3.02
N GLY A 31 13.52 -1.00 -3.56
CA GLY A 31 13.30 -2.42 -3.36
C GLY A 31 12.06 -2.94 -4.07
N LEU A 32 11.56 -4.06 -3.60
CA LEU A 32 10.36 -4.71 -4.10
C LEU A 32 9.17 -4.42 -3.17
N ALA A 33 8.04 -4.09 -3.76
CA ALA A 33 6.77 -3.90 -3.04
C ALA A 33 5.67 -4.78 -3.65
N PRO A 34 4.69 -5.24 -2.86
CA PRO A 34 3.55 -6.00 -3.36
C PRO A 34 2.53 -5.04 -4.02
N VAL A 35 2.94 -4.43 -5.13
CA VAL A 35 2.16 -3.41 -5.85
C VAL A 35 0.82 -3.91 -6.39
N ASN A 36 0.63 -5.23 -6.45
CA ASN A 36 -0.66 -5.87 -6.73
C ASN A 36 -1.72 -5.58 -5.66
N MET A 37 -1.29 -5.27 -4.43
CA MET A 37 -2.15 -4.91 -3.30
C MET A 37 -2.21 -3.39 -3.08
N GLY A 38 -1.40 -2.61 -3.81
CA GLY A 38 -1.39 -1.16 -3.74
C GLY A 38 -2.35 -0.51 -4.74
N ASN A 39 -2.59 0.78 -4.56
CA ASN A 39 -3.48 1.58 -5.40
C ASN A 39 -2.69 2.64 -6.19
N LEU A 40 -1.74 2.20 -7.03
CA LEU A 40 -0.92 3.07 -7.85
C LEU A 40 -1.25 2.90 -9.33
N SER A 41 -1.43 4.03 -10.02
CA SER A 41 -1.51 4.05 -11.48
C SER A 41 -0.15 3.79 -12.16
N ASP A 42 0.94 4.24 -11.53
CA ASP A 42 2.31 3.98 -11.96
C ASP A 42 3.12 3.42 -10.78
N PRO A 43 3.26 2.08 -10.69
CA PRO A 43 3.97 1.43 -9.58
C PRO A 43 5.49 1.61 -9.63
N LEU A 44 6.07 2.10 -10.73
CA LEU A 44 7.50 2.34 -10.86
C LEU A 44 7.90 3.79 -10.53
N ALA A 45 6.94 4.71 -10.48
CA ALA A 45 7.23 6.09 -10.10
C ALA A 45 7.61 6.18 -8.60
N PRO A 46 8.61 7.02 -8.24
CA PRO A 46 8.91 7.29 -6.84
C PRO A 46 7.70 7.79 -6.09
N GLN A 47 7.41 7.19 -4.95
CA GLN A 47 6.27 7.55 -4.09
C GLN A 47 6.78 8.10 -2.77
N ILE A 48 6.16 9.18 -2.31
CA ILE A 48 6.39 9.73 -0.98
C ILE A 48 5.22 9.41 -0.07
N ALA A 49 5.50 9.04 1.16
CA ALA A 49 4.49 8.82 2.20
C ALA A 49 4.92 9.51 3.49
N TYR A 50 3.95 10.04 4.21
CA TYR A 50 4.13 10.74 5.48
C TYR A 50 3.65 9.94 6.69
N ASN A 51 2.91 8.87 6.46
CA ASN A 51 2.41 7.96 7.49
C ASN A 51 2.29 6.53 6.95
N TYR A 52 2.03 5.60 7.89
CA TYR A 52 1.94 4.17 7.59
C TYR A 52 0.81 3.82 6.62
N GLU A 53 -0.39 4.39 6.84
CA GLU A 53 -1.58 4.09 6.04
C GLU A 53 -1.37 4.52 4.58
N GLU A 54 -0.85 5.72 4.36
CA GLU A 54 -0.53 6.22 3.02
C GLU A 54 0.52 5.35 2.31
N ALA A 55 1.54 4.88 3.03
CA ALA A 55 2.56 4.01 2.46
C ALA A 55 1.98 2.65 2.04
N VAL A 56 1.12 2.07 2.88
CA VAL A 56 0.46 0.79 2.61
C VAL A 56 -0.56 0.92 1.47
N GLU A 57 -1.34 1.99 1.45
CA GLU A 57 -2.28 2.25 0.35
C GLU A 57 -1.57 2.32 -1.01
N LYS A 58 -0.41 2.99 -1.06
CA LYS A 58 0.35 3.15 -2.29
C LYS A 58 1.08 1.87 -2.71
N MET A 59 1.83 1.27 -1.81
CA MET A 59 2.78 0.19 -2.15
C MET A 59 2.24 -1.21 -1.87
N GLY A 60 1.14 -1.32 -1.14
CA GLY A 60 0.70 -2.59 -0.57
C GLY A 60 1.51 -2.97 0.67
N MET A 61 1.11 -4.05 1.32
CA MET A 61 1.81 -4.59 2.50
C MET A 61 1.78 -6.11 2.51
N SER A 62 2.91 -6.70 2.82
CA SER A 62 3.08 -8.15 2.99
C SER A 62 3.91 -8.44 4.22
N ALA A 63 3.65 -9.56 4.86
CA ALA A 63 4.49 -10.09 5.93
C ALA A 63 5.77 -10.76 5.42
N ASP A 64 5.84 -11.08 4.14
CA ASP A 64 7.03 -11.61 3.49
C ASP A 64 8.04 -10.49 3.16
N HIS A 65 8.84 -10.13 4.15
CA HIS A 65 9.85 -9.09 4.02
C HIS A 65 11.10 -9.54 3.22
N LEU A 66 11.25 -10.85 2.99
CA LEU A 66 12.35 -11.37 2.17
C LEU A 66 12.10 -11.10 0.68
N THR A 67 10.86 -11.26 0.25
CA THR A 67 10.45 -10.97 -1.12
C THR A 67 10.16 -9.47 -1.30
N TYR A 68 9.43 -8.87 -0.36
CA TYR A 68 8.98 -7.48 -0.45
C TYR A 68 9.72 -6.58 0.55
N THR A 69 10.93 -6.21 0.18
CA THR A 69 11.87 -5.47 1.06
C THR A 69 11.40 -4.07 1.46
N ILE A 70 10.56 -3.42 0.65
CA ILE A 70 9.99 -2.11 0.99
C ILE A 70 9.06 -2.22 2.20
N CYS A 71 8.34 -3.34 2.39
CA CYS A 71 7.41 -3.54 3.50
C CYS A 71 8.09 -3.47 4.88
N GLU A 72 9.30 -4.04 5.00
CA GLU A 72 10.09 -3.91 6.23
C GLU A 72 10.44 -2.45 6.53
N SER A 73 10.87 -1.71 5.50
CA SER A 73 11.22 -0.29 5.63
C SER A 73 10.02 0.58 6.02
N ILE A 74 8.83 0.31 5.47
CA ILE A 74 7.58 0.99 5.87
C ILE A 74 7.30 0.76 7.35
N LYS A 75 7.37 -0.51 7.80
CA LYS A 75 7.14 -0.88 9.19
C LYS A 75 8.15 -0.24 10.13
N LEU A 76 9.44 -0.28 9.79
CA LEU A 76 10.49 0.32 10.62
C LEU A 76 10.34 1.83 10.70
N SER A 77 10.15 2.51 9.56
CA SER A 77 10.06 3.97 9.53
C SER A 77 8.87 4.49 10.31
N PHE A 78 7.67 4.00 10.04
CA PHE A 78 6.46 4.57 10.62
C PHE A 78 6.01 3.91 11.92
N ALA A 79 6.05 2.56 12.01
CA ALA A 79 5.54 1.85 13.18
C ALA A 79 6.57 1.70 14.31
N THR A 80 7.87 1.70 14.00
CA THR A 80 8.90 1.48 15.01
C THR A 80 9.59 2.78 15.41
N TYR A 81 10.04 3.57 14.45
CA TYR A 81 10.86 4.76 14.71
C TYR A 81 10.12 6.08 14.54
N ASN A 82 8.91 6.07 13.99
CA ASN A 82 8.09 7.25 13.71
C ASN A 82 8.86 8.34 12.93
N VAL A 83 9.55 7.93 11.87
CA VAL A 83 10.32 8.81 11.00
C VAL A 83 9.57 9.03 9.70
N SER A 84 9.39 10.29 9.32
CA SER A 84 8.77 10.70 8.06
C SER A 84 9.47 11.94 7.48
N PRO A 85 9.42 12.18 6.17
CA PRO A 85 8.80 11.37 5.13
C PRO A 85 9.66 10.17 4.70
N LEU A 86 9.01 9.17 4.07
CA LEU A 86 9.66 8.05 3.41
C LEU A 86 9.41 8.13 1.90
N ILE A 87 10.48 8.15 1.11
CA ILE A 87 10.42 8.00 -0.35
C ILE A 87 10.66 6.53 -0.70
N MET A 88 9.72 5.95 -1.42
CA MET A 88 9.74 4.55 -1.82
C MET A 88 9.87 4.45 -3.34
N ILE A 89 10.82 3.64 -3.81
CA ILE A 89 11.06 3.37 -5.22
C ILE A 89 10.94 1.87 -5.41
N ASN A 90 9.81 1.45 -6.00
CA ASN A 90 9.59 0.05 -6.34
C ASN A 90 10.24 -0.27 -7.69
N VAL A 91 10.93 -1.40 -7.76
CA VAL A 91 11.59 -1.88 -8.98
C VAL A 91 10.88 -3.10 -9.60
N LEU A 92 9.80 -3.57 -8.97
CA LEU A 92 8.96 -4.62 -9.53
C LEU A 92 8.03 -4.05 -10.60
N ASP A 93 8.27 -4.41 -11.85
CA ASP A 93 7.41 -4.03 -12.98
C ASP A 93 6.35 -5.13 -13.20
N PRO A 94 5.08 -4.90 -12.84
CA PRO A 94 4.03 -5.90 -12.95
C PRO A 94 3.65 -6.22 -14.40
N THR A 95 4.12 -5.43 -15.36
CA THR A 95 3.90 -5.71 -16.79
C THR A 95 4.92 -6.70 -17.34
N LYS A 96 6.14 -6.69 -16.82
CA LYS A 96 7.25 -7.54 -17.27
C LYS A 96 7.46 -8.76 -16.39
N HIS A 97 7.27 -8.60 -15.07
CA HIS A 97 7.56 -9.64 -14.07
C HIS A 97 6.28 -10.39 -13.65
N LYS A 98 5.44 -10.72 -14.62
CA LYS A 98 4.20 -11.47 -14.40
C LYS A 98 4.21 -12.81 -15.11
N GLN A 99 3.57 -13.80 -14.50
CA GLN A 99 3.14 -15.01 -15.16
C GLN A 99 1.65 -14.91 -15.47
N GLN A 100 1.24 -15.40 -16.62
CA GLN A 100 -0.17 -15.57 -16.92
C GLN A 100 -0.52 -17.03 -16.62
N LYS A 101 -1.49 -17.24 -15.75
CA LYS A 101 -2.12 -18.54 -15.56
C LYS A 101 -3.49 -18.51 -16.16
N THR A 102 -3.85 -19.59 -16.84
CA THR A 102 -5.16 -19.77 -17.44
C THR A 102 -5.80 -21.00 -16.82
N THR A 103 -7.07 -20.89 -16.54
CA THR A 103 -7.93 -22.03 -16.14
C THR A 103 -7.54 -22.63 -14.78
N VAL A 104 -7.81 -21.89 -13.73
CA VAL A 104 -7.75 -22.41 -12.35
C VAL A 104 -9.17 -22.56 -11.86
N SER A 105 -9.60 -23.79 -11.60
CA SER A 105 -10.92 -24.02 -10.99
C SER A 105 -10.87 -23.73 -9.51
N VAL A 106 -11.78 -22.89 -9.03
CA VAL A 106 -11.95 -22.57 -7.60
C VAL A 106 -13.35 -22.93 -7.16
N GLN A 107 -13.45 -23.51 -5.99
CA GLN A 107 -14.73 -23.83 -5.37
C GLN A 107 -15.07 -22.78 -4.31
N LEU A 108 -16.24 -22.20 -4.42
CA LEU A 108 -16.80 -21.37 -3.37
C LEU A 108 -17.21 -22.22 -2.16
N LEU A 109 -16.91 -21.74 -0.99
CA LEU A 109 -17.39 -22.27 0.29
C LEU A 109 -18.03 -21.10 1.04
N GLU A 110 -19.32 -21.24 1.36
CA GLU A 110 -20.08 -20.18 2.02
C GLU A 110 -20.04 -18.83 1.26
N GLY A 111 -20.03 -18.90 -0.07
CA GLY A 111 -20.00 -17.72 -0.95
C GLY A 111 -18.60 -17.09 -1.12
N LYS A 112 -17.54 -17.68 -0.57
CA LYS A 112 -16.17 -17.19 -0.70
C LYS A 112 -15.23 -18.25 -1.27
N ALA A 113 -14.24 -17.81 -2.04
CA ALA A 113 -13.13 -18.65 -2.45
C ALA A 113 -11.83 -17.85 -2.39
N GLN A 114 -10.77 -18.48 -1.91
CA GLN A 114 -9.43 -17.92 -1.93
C GLN A 114 -8.64 -18.53 -3.08
N LEU A 115 -8.01 -17.67 -3.89
CA LEU A 115 -7.11 -18.14 -4.93
C LEU A 115 -5.84 -18.74 -4.30
N PRO A 116 -5.36 -19.88 -4.81
CA PRO A 116 -4.17 -20.52 -4.26
C PRO A 116 -2.88 -19.73 -4.51
N GLU A 117 -2.89 -18.87 -5.51
CA GLU A 117 -1.74 -18.09 -5.96
C GLU A 117 -1.59 -16.79 -5.17
N GLU A 118 -0.34 -16.45 -4.88
CA GLU A 118 0.04 -15.16 -4.33
C GLU A 118 0.41 -14.18 -5.44
N GLY A 119 0.37 -12.86 -5.15
CA GLY A 119 0.75 -11.84 -6.10
C GLY A 119 -0.23 -11.62 -7.25
N VAL A 120 -1.48 -12.03 -7.11
CA VAL A 120 -2.52 -11.88 -8.13
C VAL A 120 -2.82 -10.39 -8.38
N LEU A 121 -2.88 -10.01 -9.65
CA LEU A 121 -3.36 -8.69 -10.07
C LEU A 121 -4.89 -8.73 -10.19
N LEU A 122 -5.62 -8.19 -9.22
CA LEU A 122 -7.10 -8.26 -9.19
C LEU A 122 -7.76 -7.81 -10.50
N PRO A 123 -7.31 -6.73 -11.18
CA PRO A 123 -7.92 -6.32 -12.45
C PRO A 123 -7.74 -7.33 -13.59
N SER A 124 -6.84 -8.30 -13.45
CA SER A 124 -6.60 -9.33 -14.46
C SER A 124 -7.40 -10.61 -14.24
N VAL A 125 -8.09 -10.72 -13.10
CA VAL A 125 -8.91 -11.89 -12.78
C VAL A 125 -10.20 -11.82 -13.58
N GLN A 126 -10.46 -12.88 -14.33
CA GLN A 126 -11.70 -13.09 -15.07
C GLN A 126 -12.28 -14.42 -14.63
N LEU A 127 -13.54 -14.44 -14.26
CA LEU A 127 -14.22 -15.63 -13.82
C LEU A 127 -15.31 -16.03 -14.81
N THR A 128 -15.45 -17.32 -14.98
CA THR A 128 -16.55 -17.91 -15.74
C THR A 128 -17.24 -18.99 -14.91
N GLN A 129 -18.53 -19.15 -15.12
CA GLN A 129 -19.33 -20.24 -14.57
C GLN A 129 -20.08 -20.90 -15.72
N THR A 130 -19.88 -22.18 -15.96
CA THR A 130 -20.53 -22.93 -17.04
C THR A 130 -20.39 -22.21 -18.41
N GLU A 131 -19.15 -21.73 -18.72
CA GLU A 131 -18.81 -20.98 -19.94
C GLU A 131 -19.44 -19.56 -20.03
N GLU A 132 -20.19 -19.13 -19.02
CA GLU A 132 -20.70 -17.78 -18.95
C GLU A 132 -19.74 -16.86 -18.17
N ALA A 133 -19.43 -15.69 -18.76
CA ALA A 133 -18.56 -14.70 -18.14
C ALA A 133 -19.30 -13.99 -16.99
N LEU A 134 -18.61 -13.86 -15.86
CA LEU A 134 -19.08 -13.15 -14.68
C LEU A 134 -18.49 -11.73 -14.64
N THR A 135 -19.22 -10.80 -14.06
CA THR A 135 -18.85 -9.39 -13.98
C THR A 135 -18.47 -8.99 -12.57
N VAL A 136 -17.27 -8.40 -12.40
CA VAL A 136 -16.83 -7.83 -11.13
C VAL A 136 -17.77 -6.68 -10.71
N GLY A 137 -18.19 -6.67 -9.46
CA GLY A 137 -19.07 -5.65 -8.90
C GLY A 137 -20.56 -5.92 -9.10
N GLU A 138 -20.93 -6.89 -9.96
CA GLU A 138 -22.30 -7.33 -10.16
C GLU A 138 -22.50 -8.76 -9.67
N ASP A 139 -21.63 -9.67 -10.04
CA ASP A 139 -21.71 -11.10 -9.73
C ASP A 139 -20.80 -11.49 -8.57
N TYR A 140 -19.64 -10.85 -8.47
CA TYR A 140 -18.65 -11.10 -7.43
C TYR A 140 -17.81 -9.88 -7.09
N LEU A 141 -17.21 -9.88 -5.89
CA LEU A 141 -16.21 -8.92 -5.44
C LEU A 141 -14.85 -9.60 -5.38
N LEU A 142 -13.81 -8.80 -5.60
CA LEU A 142 -12.43 -9.20 -5.42
C LEU A 142 -11.80 -8.37 -4.29
N SER A 143 -11.13 -9.05 -3.40
CA SER A 143 -10.40 -8.42 -2.28
C SER A 143 -9.12 -9.18 -1.99
N PHE A 144 -8.31 -8.68 -1.05
CA PHE A 144 -7.18 -9.41 -0.51
C PHE A 144 -7.44 -9.78 0.95
N GLU A 145 -7.12 -11.02 1.30
CA GLU A 145 -7.10 -11.51 2.65
C GLU A 145 -5.81 -12.32 2.86
N ASP A 146 -5.00 -11.93 3.84
CA ASP A 146 -3.69 -12.52 4.13
C ASP A 146 -2.75 -12.61 2.91
N GLY A 147 -2.77 -11.58 2.03
CA GLY A 147 -1.92 -11.50 0.84
C GLY A 147 -2.41 -12.32 -0.36
N LYS A 148 -3.51 -13.04 -0.24
CA LYS A 148 -4.14 -13.81 -1.31
C LYS A 148 -5.41 -13.14 -1.80
N ALA A 149 -5.68 -13.29 -3.08
CA ALA A 149 -6.92 -12.81 -3.67
C ALA A 149 -8.10 -13.65 -3.23
N VAL A 150 -9.16 -13.00 -2.79
CA VAL A 150 -10.42 -13.61 -2.36
C VAL A 150 -11.53 -13.17 -3.30
N ILE A 151 -12.31 -14.14 -3.72
CA ILE A 151 -13.52 -13.98 -4.51
C ILE A 151 -14.69 -14.11 -3.53
N GLU A 152 -15.57 -13.14 -3.50
CA GLU A 152 -16.79 -13.16 -2.71
C GLU A 152 -17.99 -12.94 -3.63
N ARG A 153 -18.95 -13.85 -3.62
CA ARG A 153 -20.15 -13.72 -4.44
C ARG A 153 -21.02 -12.56 -3.97
N ILE A 154 -21.69 -11.90 -4.90
CA ILE A 154 -22.70 -10.89 -4.59
C ILE A 154 -24.08 -11.57 -4.58
N GLU A 155 -24.84 -11.34 -3.53
CA GLU A 155 -26.22 -11.82 -3.43
C GLU A 155 -27.08 -11.13 -4.50
N GLY A 156 -27.77 -11.95 -5.32
CA GLY A 156 -28.56 -11.46 -6.46
C GLY A 156 -27.79 -11.38 -7.79
N GLY A 157 -26.49 -11.67 -7.80
CA GLY A 157 -25.71 -11.87 -9.02
C GLY A 157 -25.97 -13.23 -9.69
N LYS A 158 -25.25 -13.53 -10.76
CA LYS A 158 -25.41 -14.79 -11.52
C LYS A 158 -24.96 -16.04 -10.76
N ILE A 159 -24.08 -15.89 -9.78
CA ILE A 159 -23.64 -17.00 -8.93
C ILE A 159 -24.73 -17.29 -7.91
N LEU A 160 -25.55 -18.31 -8.18
CA LEU A 160 -26.75 -18.61 -7.39
C LEU A 160 -26.44 -19.46 -6.14
N GLU A 161 -25.36 -20.23 -6.14
CA GLU A 161 -25.04 -21.18 -5.08
C GLU A 161 -23.80 -20.79 -4.32
N ASP A 162 -23.81 -20.97 -2.98
CA ASP A 162 -22.67 -20.71 -2.10
C ASP A 162 -21.52 -21.71 -2.28
N THR A 163 -21.73 -22.76 -3.05
CA THR A 163 -20.77 -23.86 -3.32
C THR A 163 -20.50 -24.03 -4.81
N ALA A 164 -20.62 -22.97 -5.60
CA ALA A 164 -20.39 -23.01 -7.04
C ALA A 164 -18.88 -23.25 -7.36
N THR A 165 -18.61 -23.95 -8.46
CA THR A 165 -17.28 -24.07 -9.02
C THR A 165 -17.12 -23.00 -10.11
N LEU A 166 -16.08 -22.17 -9.98
CA LEU A 166 -15.72 -21.11 -10.94
C LEU A 166 -14.43 -21.49 -11.66
N THR A 167 -14.28 -21.01 -12.86
CA THR A 167 -13.09 -21.26 -13.69
C THR A 167 -12.52 -19.96 -14.21
#